data_fd9babbf1189f1ba4f70072babd397e5
#
_entry.id   fd9babbf1189f1ba4f70072babd397e5
#
_cell.length_a   1.000
_cell.length_b   1.000
_cell.length_c   1.000
_cell.angle_alpha   90.00
_cell.angle_beta   90.00
_cell.angle_gamma   90.00
#
_symmetry.space_group_name_H-M   'P 1'
#
loop_
_entity.id
_entity.type
_entity.pdbx_description
1 polymer ?
#
loop_
_entity_poly.entity_id
_entity_poly.type
_entity_poly.pdbx_seq_one_letter_code
_entity_poly.pdbx_strand_id
1 'polypeptide(L)'
;MLKASEIKVGDTHTEILVEDLKRTQIVQYAGASGDYNPLHTDEIFTTKLAGYPTVFAHGMLTMGMTGRMVTNYVGDGTLKKYGVRFTSQVWPGDTLTSVATVTAVSYTHLTLPTILLV
;
A
#
# COMPACT_ATOMS: atom_id res chain seq x y z
N MET A 1 5.13 -9.95 -18.20
CA MET A 1 4.28 -8.77 -18.39
C MET A 1 2.89 -9.21 -18.81
N LEU A 2 1.87 -8.69 -18.14
CA LEU A 2 0.47 -9.00 -18.45
C LEU A 2 0.03 -8.22 -19.69
N LYS A 3 -0.63 -8.90 -20.63
CA LYS A 3 -1.12 -8.29 -21.88
C LYS A 3 -2.62 -8.02 -21.77
N ALA A 4 -3.11 -6.99 -22.45
CA ALA A 4 -4.54 -6.66 -22.47
C ALA A 4 -5.40 -7.83 -22.96
N SER A 5 -4.88 -8.67 -23.86
CA SER A 5 -5.58 -9.86 -24.34
C SER A 5 -5.70 -10.99 -23.31
N GLU A 6 -4.96 -10.94 -22.23
CA GLU A 6 -4.92 -11.97 -21.18
C GLU A 6 -5.84 -11.66 -20.01
N ILE A 7 -6.44 -10.48 -19.96
CA ILE A 7 -7.29 -10.02 -18.85
C ILE A 7 -8.61 -9.47 -19.36
N LYS A 8 -9.57 -9.45 -18.47
CA LYS A 8 -10.92 -8.89 -18.74
C LYS A 8 -11.41 -8.11 -17.54
N VAL A 9 -12.39 -7.25 -17.79
CA VAL A 9 -13.06 -6.50 -16.72
C VAL A 9 -13.64 -7.48 -15.70
N GLY A 10 -13.40 -7.20 -14.42
CA GLY A 10 -13.82 -8.04 -13.31
C GLY A 10 -12.75 -9.00 -12.82
N ASP A 11 -11.66 -9.20 -13.56
CA ASP A 11 -10.54 -10.01 -13.08
C ASP A 11 -9.95 -9.36 -11.80
N THR A 12 -9.57 -10.21 -10.85
CA THR A 12 -9.01 -9.77 -9.59
C THR A 12 -7.67 -10.43 -9.32
N HIS A 13 -6.82 -9.73 -8.60
CA HIS A 13 -5.56 -10.24 -8.09
C HIS A 13 -5.41 -9.83 -6.63
N THR A 14 -5.14 -10.79 -5.78
CA THR A 14 -5.03 -10.57 -4.34
C THR A 14 -3.64 -10.97 -3.87
N GLU A 15 -3.01 -10.11 -3.08
CA GLU A 15 -1.75 -10.42 -2.41
C GLU A 15 -1.80 -9.96 -0.97
N ILE A 16 -1.19 -10.75 -0.08
CA ILE A 16 -0.90 -10.31 1.27
C ILE A 16 0.38 -9.49 1.21
N LEU A 17 0.27 -8.19 1.53
CA LEU A 17 1.41 -7.28 1.47
C LEU A 17 2.36 -7.47 2.64
N VAL A 18 1.80 -7.64 3.83
CA VAL A 18 2.54 -7.88 5.07
C VAL A 18 1.63 -8.56 6.07
N GLU A 19 2.17 -9.51 6.81
CA GLU A 19 1.50 -10.12 7.95
C GLU A 19 2.12 -9.59 9.23
N ASP A 20 1.27 -9.17 10.19
CA ASP A 20 1.72 -8.71 11.49
C ASP A 20 2.81 -7.63 11.34
N LEU A 21 2.43 -6.47 10.80
CA LEU A 21 3.34 -5.35 10.57
C LEU A 21 4.11 -5.01 11.84
N LYS A 22 5.45 -5.02 11.76
CA LYS A 22 6.32 -4.76 12.91
C LYS A 22 6.63 -3.27 13.03
N ARG A 23 6.78 -2.79 14.26
CA ARG A 23 7.28 -1.44 14.53
C ARG A 23 8.62 -1.20 13.87
N THR A 24 9.49 -2.23 13.84
CA THR A 24 10.79 -2.16 13.20
C THR A 24 10.69 -1.81 11.72
N GLN A 25 9.69 -2.35 11.01
CA GLN A 25 9.46 -2.01 9.60
C GLN A 25 9.08 -0.54 9.43
N ILE A 26 8.29 0.02 10.34
CA ILE A 26 7.94 1.44 10.33
C ILE A 26 9.18 2.30 10.56
N VAL A 27 10.02 1.91 11.51
CA VAL A 27 11.28 2.62 11.80
C VAL A 27 12.23 2.55 10.59
N GLN A 28 12.36 1.40 9.96
CA GLN A 28 13.17 1.23 8.76
C GLN A 28 12.68 2.13 7.62
N TYR A 29 11.38 2.22 7.45
CA TYR A 29 10.80 3.09 6.44
C TYR A 29 11.04 4.57 6.76
N ALA A 30 10.94 4.96 8.02
CA ALA A 30 11.26 6.33 8.44
C ALA A 30 12.69 6.70 8.04
N GLY A 31 13.62 5.79 8.26
CA GLY A 31 15.02 5.98 7.86
C GLY A 31 15.22 6.04 6.35
N ALA A 32 14.56 5.15 5.62
CA ALA A 32 14.69 5.06 4.17
C ALA A 32 14.06 6.24 3.44
N SER A 33 12.92 6.71 3.92
CA SER A 33 12.15 7.79 3.29
C SER A 33 12.55 9.18 3.76
N GLY A 34 13.18 9.30 4.93
CA GLY A 34 13.44 10.58 5.57
C GLY A 34 12.22 11.20 6.25
N ASP A 35 11.11 10.46 6.36
CA ASP A 35 9.92 10.91 7.07
C ASP A 35 10.01 10.52 8.54
N TYR A 36 10.54 11.43 9.34
CA TYR A 36 10.75 11.25 10.78
C TYR A 36 9.63 11.85 11.63
N ASN A 37 8.43 11.97 11.09
CA ASN A 37 7.31 12.47 11.88
C ASN A 37 7.14 11.60 13.13
N PRO A 38 7.11 12.18 14.33
CA PRO A 38 7.05 11.42 15.59
C PRO A 38 5.80 10.56 15.76
N LEU A 39 4.75 10.80 14.99
CA LEU A 39 3.55 9.94 14.99
C LEU A 39 3.87 8.49 14.59
N HIS A 40 4.98 8.26 13.92
CA HIS A 40 5.36 6.93 13.44
C HIS A 40 6.36 6.22 14.35
N THR A 41 7.10 6.96 15.18
CA THR A 41 8.22 6.37 15.93
C THR A 41 8.24 6.71 17.41
N ASP A 42 7.62 7.79 17.84
CA ASP A 42 7.64 8.25 19.24
C ASP A 42 6.32 7.92 19.92
N GLU A 43 6.33 6.86 20.72
CA GLU A 43 5.14 6.41 21.45
C GLU A 43 4.62 7.45 22.42
N ILE A 44 5.50 8.14 23.13
CA ILE A 44 5.11 9.14 24.12
C ILE A 44 4.42 10.32 23.43
N PHE A 45 5.03 10.84 22.37
CA PHE A 45 4.45 11.93 21.59
C PHE A 45 3.09 11.51 21.02
N THR A 46 3.02 10.34 20.41
CA THR A 46 1.82 9.88 19.69
C THR A 46 0.66 9.63 20.64
N THR A 47 0.91 9.04 21.80
CA THR A 47 -0.16 8.71 22.76
C THR A 47 -0.53 9.88 23.66
N LYS A 48 0.45 10.62 24.19
CA LYS A 48 0.20 11.65 25.20
C LYS A 48 -0.10 13.03 24.62
N LEU A 49 0.54 13.38 23.51
CA LEU A 49 0.34 14.68 22.88
C LEU A 49 -0.64 14.62 21.71
N ALA A 50 -0.55 13.61 20.86
CA ALA A 50 -1.39 13.51 19.68
C ALA A 50 -2.69 12.74 19.91
N GLY A 51 -2.79 11.96 21.00
CA GLY A 51 -4.03 11.30 21.40
C GLY A 51 -4.36 10.00 20.66
N TYR A 52 -3.41 9.39 19.98
CA TYR A 52 -3.60 8.10 19.32
C TYR A 52 -3.29 6.94 20.26
N PRO A 53 -3.83 5.72 20.01
CA PRO A 53 -3.55 4.55 20.85
C PRO A 53 -2.09 4.12 20.84
N THR A 54 -1.38 4.34 19.75
CA THR A 54 0.02 3.96 19.57
C THR A 54 0.55 4.62 18.28
N VAL A 55 1.83 4.43 17.97
CA VAL A 55 2.39 4.85 16.69
C VAL A 55 1.72 4.09 15.54
N PHE A 56 1.68 4.70 14.37
CA PHE A 56 1.07 4.07 13.18
C PHE A 56 1.97 4.23 11.96
N ALA A 57 1.71 3.41 10.96
CA ALA A 57 2.52 3.35 9.76
C ALA A 57 2.34 4.59 8.88
N HIS A 58 3.39 4.95 8.16
CA HIS A 58 3.32 5.96 7.12
C HIS A 58 2.35 5.50 6.02
N GLY A 59 1.50 6.41 5.55
CA GLY A 59 0.64 6.12 4.40
C GLY A 59 1.45 5.73 3.17
N MET A 60 2.57 6.41 2.94
CA MET A 60 3.45 6.11 1.81
C MET A 60 4.11 4.73 1.90
N LEU A 61 4.27 4.16 3.11
CA LEU A 61 4.74 2.79 3.25
C LEU A 61 3.72 1.80 2.67
N THR A 62 2.46 1.97 3.02
CA THR A 62 1.39 1.11 2.50
C THR A 62 1.16 1.33 1.01
N MET A 63 1.30 2.56 0.53
CA MET A 63 1.26 2.87 -0.90
C MET A 63 2.37 2.17 -1.66
N GLY A 64 3.59 2.15 -1.12
CA GLY A 64 4.72 1.44 -1.71
C GLY A 64 4.52 -0.06 -1.77
N MET A 65 4.00 -0.66 -0.70
CA MET A 65 3.67 -2.09 -0.68
C MET A 65 2.61 -2.44 -1.73
N THR A 66 1.59 -1.61 -1.85
CA THR A 66 0.52 -1.78 -2.84
C THR A 66 1.05 -1.63 -4.26
N GLY A 67 1.92 -0.66 -4.49
CA GLY A 67 2.58 -0.47 -5.79
C GLY A 67 3.39 -1.68 -6.21
N ARG A 68 4.08 -2.32 -5.27
CA ARG A 68 4.80 -3.57 -5.53
C ARG A 68 3.84 -4.67 -5.98
N MET A 69 2.69 -4.81 -5.34
CA MET A 69 1.69 -5.77 -5.76
C MET A 69 1.20 -5.49 -7.17
N VAL A 70 0.91 -4.23 -7.49
CA VAL A 70 0.43 -3.86 -8.83
C VAL A 70 1.47 -4.20 -9.89
N THR A 71 2.74 -3.85 -9.68
CA THR A 71 3.81 -4.17 -10.65
C THR A 71 4.10 -5.67 -10.73
N ASN A 72 3.94 -6.42 -9.64
CA ASN A 72 4.02 -7.89 -9.69
C ASN A 72 2.92 -8.48 -10.57
N TYR A 73 1.73 -7.88 -10.53
CA TYR A 73 0.60 -8.35 -11.30
C TYR A 73 0.70 -7.99 -12.78
N VAL A 74 0.97 -6.72 -13.09
CA VAL A 74 0.94 -6.24 -14.48
C VAL A 74 2.32 -6.22 -15.15
N GLY A 75 3.39 -6.31 -14.38
CA GLY A 75 4.76 -6.27 -14.87
C GLY A 75 5.42 -4.91 -14.71
N ASP A 76 6.74 -4.93 -14.50
CA ASP A 76 7.53 -3.71 -14.34
C ASP A 76 7.52 -2.89 -15.63
N GLY A 77 7.47 -1.58 -15.46
CA GLY A 77 7.53 -0.65 -16.59
C GLY A 77 6.22 -0.43 -17.34
N THR A 78 5.14 -1.09 -16.92
CA THR A 78 3.83 -0.96 -17.58
C THR A 78 2.91 0.04 -16.89
N LEU A 79 3.20 0.38 -15.63
CA LEU A 79 2.36 1.29 -14.84
C LEU A 79 2.52 2.71 -15.35
N LYS A 80 1.43 3.33 -15.81
CA LYS A 80 1.44 4.68 -16.37
C LYS A 80 1.06 5.73 -15.35
N LYS A 81 0.12 5.40 -14.46
CA LYS A 81 -0.39 6.32 -13.45
C LYS A 81 -0.75 5.52 -12.21
N TYR A 82 -0.36 6.05 -11.06
CA TYR A 82 -0.62 5.42 -9.77
C TYR A 82 -1.04 6.48 -8.76
N GLY A 83 -2.19 6.30 -8.16
CA GLY A 83 -2.71 7.21 -7.15
C GLY A 83 -3.38 6.43 -6.05
N VAL A 84 -3.50 7.04 -4.87
CA VAL A 84 -4.08 6.41 -3.70
C VAL A 84 -4.90 7.42 -2.91
N ARG A 85 -5.87 6.93 -2.17
CA ARG A 85 -6.60 7.67 -1.15
C ARG A 85 -6.45 6.93 0.17
N PHE A 86 -5.90 7.62 1.17
CA PHE A 86 -5.75 7.06 2.51
C PHE A 86 -7.05 7.29 3.29
N THR A 87 -7.66 6.23 3.78
CA THR A 87 -8.94 6.31 4.49
C THR A 87 -8.87 5.87 5.94
N SER A 88 -7.78 5.20 6.34
CA SER A 88 -7.63 4.67 7.69
C SER A 88 -6.15 4.54 8.04
N GLN A 89 -5.83 4.63 9.34
CA GLN A 89 -4.48 4.34 9.82
C GLN A 89 -4.20 2.84 9.77
N VAL A 90 -2.92 2.52 9.66
CA VAL A 90 -2.41 1.15 9.72
C VAL A 90 -1.54 1.03 10.98
N TRP A 91 -1.85 0.04 11.80
CA TRP A 91 -1.24 -0.12 13.12
C TRP A 91 -0.22 -1.25 13.14
N PRO A 92 0.77 -1.20 14.04
CA PRO A 92 1.60 -2.36 14.31
C PRO A 92 0.73 -3.59 14.63
N GLY A 93 1.08 -4.73 14.07
CA GLY A 93 0.30 -5.96 14.20
C GLY A 93 -0.73 -6.20 13.11
N ASP A 94 -1.02 -5.19 12.28
CA ASP A 94 -1.98 -5.35 11.20
C ASP A 94 -1.44 -6.26 10.10
N THR A 95 -2.33 -7.02 9.49
CA THR A 95 -2.08 -7.76 8.26
C THR A 95 -2.77 -7.03 7.13
N LEU A 96 -2.00 -6.68 6.09
CA LEU A 96 -2.50 -5.93 4.95
C LEU A 96 -2.67 -6.85 3.75
N THR A 97 -3.88 -6.87 3.23
CA THR A 97 -4.21 -7.61 2.01
C THR A 97 -4.63 -6.61 0.94
N SER A 98 -4.04 -6.71 -0.24
CA SER A 98 -4.35 -5.82 -1.36
C SER A 98 -5.10 -6.60 -2.42
N VAL A 99 -6.15 -5.98 -2.95
CA VAL A 99 -6.96 -6.54 -4.02
C VAL A 99 -6.97 -5.58 -5.19
N ALA A 100 -6.54 -6.04 -6.35
CA ALA A 100 -6.65 -5.31 -7.60
C ALA A 100 -7.83 -5.85 -8.39
N THR A 101 -8.65 -4.97 -8.93
CA THR A 101 -9.78 -5.33 -9.79
C THR A 101 -9.65 -4.59 -11.11
N VAL A 102 -9.73 -5.32 -12.21
CA VAL A 102 -9.70 -4.73 -13.55
C VAL A 102 -11.08 -4.11 -13.83
N THR A 103 -11.10 -2.80 -14.01
CA THR A 103 -12.37 -2.07 -14.27
C THR A 103 -12.53 -1.65 -15.71
N ALA A 104 -11.44 -1.57 -16.48
CA ALA A 104 -11.47 -1.23 -17.89
C ALA A 104 -10.27 -1.84 -18.60
N VAL A 105 -10.46 -2.29 -19.81
CA VAL A 105 -9.39 -2.83 -20.65
C VAL A 105 -9.43 -2.11 -21.98
N SER A 106 -8.26 -1.62 -22.41
CA SER A 106 -8.05 -1.05 -23.74
C SER A 106 -6.85 -1.72 -24.36
N TYR A 107 -6.86 -1.93 -25.66
CA TYR A 107 -5.71 -2.47 -26.37
C TYR A 107 -4.53 -1.51 -26.40
N THR A 108 -4.74 -0.26 -25.99
CA THR A 108 -3.68 0.76 -25.93
C THR A 108 -3.10 0.95 -24.54
N HIS A 109 -3.89 0.71 -23.48
CA HIS A 109 -3.41 0.79 -22.10
C HIS A 109 -4.36 0.07 -21.15
N LEU A 110 -3.87 -0.17 -19.94
CA LEU A 110 -4.57 -0.85 -18.86
C LEU A 110 -4.71 0.10 -17.67
N THR A 111 -5.91 0.18 -17.09
CA THR A 111 -6.16 0.89 -15.84
C THR A 111 -6.56 -0.10 -14.75
N LEU A 112 -5.85 -0.06 -13.62
CA LEU A 112 -6.10 -0.91 -12.46
C LEU A 112 -6.33 -0.05 -11.23
N PRO A 113 -7.58 0.18 -10.81
CA PRO A 113 -7.80 0.72 -9.47
C PRO A 113 -7.39 -0.31 -8.42
N THR A 114 -6.77 0.15 -7.37
CA THR A 114 -6.28 -0.68 -6.29
C THR A 114 -7.01 -0.35 -5.00
N ILE A 115 -7.51 -1.37 -4.31
CA ILE A 115 -8.15 -1.24 -3.00
C ILE A 115 -7.26 -1.89 -1.97
N LEU A 116 -6.90 -1.12 -0.92
CA LEU A 116 -6.15 -1.61 0.22
C LEU A 116 -7.11 -1.92 1.36
N LEU A 117 -7.06 -3.16 1.87
CA LEU A 117 -7.86 -3.62 3.01
C LEU A 117 -6.96 -3.90 4.21
N VAL A 118 -7.39 -3.46 5.37
CA VAL A 118 -6.68 -3.63 6.65
C VAL A 118 -7.49 -4.56 7.55
#